data_0a0a562b81d3446fa510a1fab846696b
#
_entry.id   0a0a562b81d3446fa510a1fab846696b
#
_cell.length_a   1.000
_cell.length_b   1.000
_cell.length_c   1.000
_cell.angle_alpha   90.00
_cell.angle_beta   90.00
_cell.angle_gamma   90.00
#
_symmetry.space_group_name_H-M   'P 1'
#
loop_
_entity.id
_entity.type
_entity.pdbx_description
1 polymer ?
#
loop_
_entity_poly.entity_id
_entity_poly.type
_entity_poly.pdbx_seq_one_letter_code
_entity_poly.pdbx_strand_id
1 'polypeptide(L)'
;PKGAWIPQIRTSAYNANEVFVVVNNYRQGDFAPYIFRSMDAGKTWTNMLDEKKVTGYALTVLQDPTEPNLIFVGTEQGMYISLDNGVQFQQWKNGYPAVSTYDFAIQEREADLAIATFGRSLWVLDDIRPLRKLAKAQSSKFFMSVPPAAINLSIKNSPYEWSTWGMWDAPNKPTGMAISIYSTDTVKKAKVQIKDAMDNVIRNLNVKLDSSGLNRSYWGFEQKGKRGAGAPKSGGGGFGRRMAEGPADASPAEEREFTGRDVLPGKYKVVVTAGNWKDSAMVDVTDDPRLPSKNEVVLAQDKLLDQLQVVADKYNAAQDQLDDADLILVQLKAEWKDKKDKGLDSLNKVHKAITEKVKNLREMMVGKKQEKQGYGTVATITPIGIIRNASMLVMGKTSMPGAQEDRAIAEATIAANDVATKVNAFFAKDWADFRKLVEETPIKKFKEIEAIK
;
A
#
# COMPACT_ATOMS: atom_id res chain seq x y z
N PRO A 1 41.60 28.87 3.33
CA PRO A 1 42.74 28.74 4.25
C PRO A 1 43.99 28.33 3.48
N LYS A 2 45.16 28.91 3.82
CA LYS A 2 46.42 28.61 3.15
C LYS A 2 46.87 27.17 3.46
N GLY A 3 47.21 26.40 2.42
CA GLY A 3 47.64 25.01 2.58
C GLY A 3 46.51 24.00 2.88
N ALA A 4 45.28 24.41 2.75
CA ALA A 4 44.11 23.52 2.92
C ALA A 4 44.00 22.51 1.77
N TRP A 5 43.35 21.41 2.05
CA TRP A 5 43.05 20.34 1.09
C TRP A 5 41.82 20.68 0.26
N ILE A 6 41.86 20.45 -1.05
CA ILE A 6 40.74 20.61 -1.98
C ILE A 6 40.29 19.21 -2.45
N PRO A 7 39.33 18.57 -1.78
CA PRO A 7 38.88 17.23 -2.14
C PRO A 7 38.04 17.20 -3.42
N GLN A 8 37.34 18.31 -3.74
CA GLN A 8 36.41 18.29 -4.86
C GLN A 8 36.27 19.67 -5.52
N ILE A 9 36.14 19.66 -6.84
CA ILE A 9 35.71 20.80 -7.66
C ILE A 9 34.54 20.34 -8.52
N ARG A 10 33.45 21.08 -8.52
CA ARG A 10 32.23 20.81 -9.32
C ARG A 10 31.84 22.03 -10.13
N THR A 11 31.50 21.84 -11.40
CA THR A 11 30.93 22.90 -12.24
C THR A 11 29.40 22.86 -12.16
N SER A 12 28.75 24.01 -12.32
CA SER A 12 27.31 24.11 -12.44
C SER A 12 26.84 23.63 -13.83
N ALA A 13 25.68 22.94 -13.86
CA ALA A 13 25.00 22.59 -15.11
C ALA A 13 24.27 23.80 -15.75
N TYR A 14 24.13 24.92 -15.03
CA TYR A 14 23.30 26.06 -15.43
C TYR A 14 24.09 27.28 -15.90
N ASN A 15 25.31 27.41 -15.44
CA ASN A 15 26.14 28.54 -15.75
C ASN A 15 27.60 28.09 -15.94
N ALA A 16 28.14 28.26 -17.14
CA ALA A 16 29.52 27.87 -17.49
C ALA A 16 30.58 28.61 -16.68
N ASN A 17 30.26 29.78 -16.09
CA ASN A 17 31.14 30.54 -15.24
C ASN A 17 31.05 30.21 -13.75
N GLU A 18 30.15 29.29 -13.40
CA GLU A 18 29.89 28.90 -12.02
C GLU A 18 30.64 27.62 -11.64
N VAL A 19 31.37 27.70 -10.53
CA VAL A 19 32.11 26.56 -10.00
C VAL A 19 32.06 26.56 -8.48
N PHE A 20 31.95 25.33 -7.93
CA PHE A 20 31.98 25.05 -6.50
C PHE A 20 33.29 24.35 -6.15
N VAL A 21 33.95 24.82 -5.10
CA VAL A 21 35.18 24.23 -4.59
C VAL A 21 35.01 23.89 -3.13
N VAL A 22 35.12 22.59 -2.83
CA VAL A 22 35.13 22.09 -1.46
C VAL A 22 36.53 22.22 -0.92
N VAL A 23 36.66 22.81 0.25
CA VAL A 23 37.95 22.99 0.93
C VAL A 23 37.82 22.46 2.36
N ASN A 24 38.77 21.69 2.80
CA ASN A 24 38.87 21.34 4.21
C ASN A 24 40.28 21.52 4.76
N ASN A 25 40.35 21.81 6.03
CA ASN A 25 41.60 22.16 6.69
C ASN A 25 41.78 21.39 8.03
N TYR A 26 41.04 20.33 8.22
CA TYR A 26 41.01 19.55 9.47
C TYR A 26 42.39 19.05 9.89
N ARG A 27 43.29 18.78 8.91
CA ARG A 27 44.67 18.36 9.17
C ARG A 27 45.53 19.44 9.86
N GLN A 28 45.07 20.70 9.84
CA GLN A 28 45.67 21.82 10.55
C GLN A 28 44.87 22.25 11.76
N GLY A 29 43.95 21.41 12.24
CA GLY A 29 43.11 21.70 13.40
C GLY A 29 41.93 22.63 13.15
N ASP A 30 41.65 22.96 11.88
CA ASP A 30 40.53 23.81 11.49
C ASP A 30 39.39 22.95 10.92
N PHE A 31 38.29 22.81 11.67
CA PHE A 31 37.12 21.97 11.35
C PHE A 31 35.95 22.77 10.79
N ALA A 32 36.13 24.04 10.47
CA ALA A 32 35.07 24.85 9.87
C ALA A 32 34.70 24.36 8.46
N PRO A 33 33.40 24.46 8.08
CA PRO A 33 32.96 24.05 6.76
C PRO A 33 33.27 25.10 5.71
N TYR A 34 33.91 24.67 4.64
CA TYR A 34 34.26 25.59 3.52
C TYR A 34 33.78 24.99 2.20
N ILE A 35 32.84 25.67 1.55
CA ILE A 35 32.48 25.48 0.14
C ILE A 35 32.52 26.88 -0.51
N PHE A 36 33.49 27.08 -1.34
CA PHE A 36 33.60 28.33 -2.08
C PHE A 36 32.90 28.23 -3.43
N ARG A 37 32.11 29.25 -3.73
CA ARG A 37 31.40 29.41 -5.00
C ARG A 37 31.96 30.60 -5.74
N SER A 38 32.25 30.42 -7.01
CA SER A 38 32.56 31.50 -7.96
C SER A 38 31.45 31.54 -9.01
N MET A 39 31.07 32.75 -9.42
CA MET A 39 30.10 33.01 -10.48
C MET A 39 30.73 33.62 -11.72
N ASP A 40 32.06 33.82 -11.72
CA ASP A 40 32.84 34.57 -12.70
C ASP A 40 34.10 33.84 -13.18
N ALA A 41 33.97 32.51 -13.33
CA ALA A 41 35.05 31.61 -13.76
C ALA A 41 36.28 31.64 -12.85
N GLY A 42 36.08 31.77 -11.53
CA GLY A 42 37.14 31.68 -10.53
C GLY A 42 37.84 32.98 -10.21
N LYS A 43 37.38 34.14 -10.69
CA LYS A 43 37.98 35.45 -10.38
C LYS A 43 37.65 35.90 -8.97
N THR A 44 36.39 35.68 -8.51
CA THR A 44 35.95 35.97 -7.14
C THR A 44 35.33 34.74 -6.49
N TRP A 45 35.45 34.68 -5.16
CA TRP A 45 35.02 33.53 -4.38
C TRP A 45 34.24 33.95 -3.13
N THR A 46 33.14 33.28 -2.85
CA THR A 46 32.34 33.47 -1.65
C THR A 46 32.15 32.11 -0.94
N ASN A 47 32.39 32.04 0.36
CA ASN A 47 32.04 30.87 1.15
C ASN A 47 30.52 30.79 1.32
N MET A 48 29.94 29.68 0.92
CA MET A 48 28.47 29.45 1.00
C MET A 48 28.02 29.00 2.39
N LEU A 49 28.94 28.48 3.21
CA LEU A 49 28.57 27.82 4.46
C LEU A 49 28.83 28.73 5.66
N ASP A 50 27.87 28.75 6.57
CA ASP A 50 27.96 29.39 7.88
C ASP A 50 28.27 28.32 8.94
N GLU A 51 29.45 28.44 9.60
CA GLU A 51 29.90 27.48 10.63
C GLU A 51 28.96 27.38 11.84
N LYS A 52 28.11 28.38 12.06
CA LYS A 52 27.08 28.35 13.12
C LYS A 52 25.88 27.48 12.76
N LYS A 53 25.65 27.17 11.48
CA LYS A 53 24.50 26.42 10.96
C LYS A 53 24.89 25.07 10.39
N VAL A 54 26.08 24.95 9.81
CA VAL A 54 26.62 23.73 9.23
C VAL A 54 27.80 23.27 10.07
N THR A 55 27.72 22.06 10.60
CA THR A 55 28.74 21.49 11.50
C THR A 55 29.65 20.50 10.78
N GLY A 56 30.92 20.46 11.18
CA GLY A 56 31.96 19.61 10.62
C GLY A 56 32.51 20.12 9.28
N TYR A 57 33.75 19.79 8.96
CA TYR A 57 34.37 20.22 7.70
C TYR A 57 33.66 19.61 6.48
N ALA A 58 33.62 20.39 5.40
CA ALA A 58 32.96 19.98 4.16
C ALA A 58 33.78 18.92 3.41
N LEU A 59 33.10 17.98 2.80
CA LEU A 59 33.65 16.85 2.05
C LEU A 59 33.21 16.85 0.58
N THR A 60 31.94 17.19 0.32
CA THR A 60 31.36 17.15 -1.02
C THR A 60 30.23 18.17 -1.19
N VAL A 61 30.00 18.59 -2.43
CA VAL A 61 28.86 19.42 -2.85
C VAL A 61 28.28 18.88 -4.16
N LEU A 62 26.98 18.92 -4.31
CA LEU A 62 26.30 18.58 -5.56
C LEU A 62 25.10 19.51 -5.76
N GLN A 63 25.14 20.32 -6.83
CA GLN A 63 23.96 21.02 -7.32
C GLN A 63 23.12 20.05 -8.17
N ASP A 64 21.80 20.02 -7.95
CA ASP A 64 20.91 19.15 -8.73
C ASP A 64 20.93 19.55 -10.22
N PRO A 65 21.06 18.59 -11.16
CA PRO A 65 21.17 18.90 -12.59
C PRO A 65 19.88 19.39 -13.23
N THR A 66 18.73 19.31 -12.53
CA THR A 66 17.42 19.72 -13.06
C THR A 66 16.74 20.85 -12.27
N GLU A 67 17.22 21.16 -11.05
CA GLU A 67 16.71 22.24 -10.21
C GLU A 67 17.88 23.02 -9.56
N PRO A 68 18.23 24.22 -10.06
CA PRO A 68 19.41 24.95 -9.60
C PRO A 68 19.37 25.37 -8.11
N ASN A 69 18.15 25.50 -7.56
CA ASN A 69 17.97 25.88 -6.16
C ASN A 69 18.24 24.74 -5.19
N LEU A 70 18.28 23.48 -5.67
CA LEU A 70 18.51 22.31 -4.84
C LEU A 70 20.00 21.97 -4.82
N ILE A 71 20.63 22.13 -3.65
CA ILE A 71 22.05 21.83 -3.45
C ILE A 71 22.20 20.88 -2.27
N PHE A 72 22.98 19.83 -2.44
CA PHE A 72 23.37 18.88 -1.41
C PHE A 72 24.81 19.14 -0.96
N VAL A 73 25.04 19.09 0.35
CA VAL A 73 26.36 19.26 0.96
C VAL A 73 26.61 18.11 1.92
N GLY A 74 27.73 17.43 1.76
CA GLY A 74 28.23 16.42 2.68
C GLY A 74 29.33 16.99 3.57
N THR A 75 29.20 16.74 4.88
CA THR A 75 30.19 17.09 5.88
C THR A 75 30.63 15.88 6.68
N GLU A 76 31.60 16.02 7.57
CA GLU A 76 31.97 15.01 8.55
C GLU A 76 30.79 14.56 9.41
N GLN A 77 29.81 15.44 9.67
CA GLN A 77 28.70 15.20 10.59
C GLN A 77 27.34 15.05 9.91
N GLY A 78 27.31 14.71 8.62
CA GLY A 78 26.09 14.40 7.92
C GLY A 78 25.89 15.11 6.60
N MET A 79 24.65 15.04 6.13
CA MET A 79 24.20 15.68 4.91
C MET A 79 23.36 16.92 5.22
N TYR A 80 23.58 17.97 4.45
CA TYR A 80 22.79 19.20 4.45
C TYR A 80 22.18 19.44 3.09
N ILE A 81 21.01 20.05 3.05
CA ILE A 81 20.34 20.45 1.81
C ILE A 81 20.04 21.95 1.83
N SER A 82 20.15 22.57 0.67
CA SER A 82 19.63 23.90 0.39
C SER A 82 18.52 23.78 -0.65
N LEU A 83 17.43 24.54 -0.46
CA LEU A 83 16.31 24.65 -1.38
C LEU A 83 16.24 26.04 -2.03
N ASP A 84 17.23 26.90 -1.77
CA ASP A 84 17.25 28.33 -2.13
C ASP A 84 18.58 28.73 -2.74
N ASN A 85 19.19 27.83 -3.55
CA ASN A 85 20.45 28.06 -4.26
C ASN A 85 21.63 28.38 -3.33
N GLY A 86 21.68 27.78 -2.15
CA GLY A 86 22.80 27.88 -1.22
C GLY A 86 22.74 29.05 -0.27
N VAL A 87 21.60 29.76 -0.15
CA VAL A 87 21.44 30.85 0.83
C VAL A 87 21.29 30.30 2.24
N GLN A 88 20.53 29.20 2.39
CA GLN A 88 20.36 28.49 3.65
C GLN A 88 20.58 27.01 3.48
N PHE A 89 21.14 26.37 4.52
CA PHE A 89 21.34 24.92 4.58
C PHE A 89 20.66 24.35 5.80
N GLN A 90 19.97 23.23 5.61
CA GLN A 90 19.31 22.48 6.66
C GLN A 90 19.87 21.06 6.72
N GLN A 91 20.19 20.57 7.92
CA GLN A 91 20.65 19.20 8.09
C GLN A 91 19.53 18.21 7.83
N TRP A 92 19.80 17.20 7.01
CA TRP A 92 18.89 16.08 6.77
C TRP A 92 19.06 15.05 7.89
N LYS A 93 18.05 14.92 8.75
CA LYS A 93 18.07 14.01 9.92
C LYS A 93 17.10 12.85 9.80
N ASN A 94 16.10 12.94 8.92
CA ASN A 94 15.07 11.93 8.81
C ASN A 94 15.61 10.70 8.06
N GLY A 95 15.74 9.58 8.79
CA GLY A 95 16.21 8.32 8.24
C GLY A 95 17.69 8.29 7.82
N TYR A 96 18.46 9.37 8.06
CA TYR A 96 19.88 9.46 7.73
C TYR A 96 20.72 9.79 8.97
N PRO A 97 21.79 9.03 9.25
CA PRO A 97 22.59 9.23 10.45
C PRO A 97 23.56 10.44 10.32
N ALA A 98 24.02 10.94 11.45
CA ALA A 98 25.14 11.88 11.52
C ALA A 98 26.44 11.12 11.24
N VAL A 99 26.81 11.00 9.97
CA VAL A 99 27.98 10.24 9.48
C VAL A 99 28.72 11.04 8.43
N SER A 100 30.03 10.87 8.34
CA SER A 100 30.84 11.50 7.31
C SER A 100 30.32 11.17 5.92
N THR A 101 29.84 12.18 5.21
CA THR A 101 29.20 12.07 3.89
C THR A 101 30.19 12.53 2.83
N TYR A 102 30.69 11.59 2.03
CA TYR A 102 31.87 11.78 1.18
C TYR A 102 31.57 12.14 -0.27
N ASP A 103 30.46 11.63 -0.83
CA ASP A 103 30.11 11.94 -2.20
C ASP A 103 28.62 11.73 -2.48
N PHE A 104 28.13 12.36 -3.56
CA PHE A 104 26.77 12.27 -4.06
C PHE A 104 26.76 11.96 -5.54
N ALA A 105 25.81 11.10 -5.95
CA ALA A 105 25.50 10.87 -7.35
C ALA A 105 23.98 10.79 -7.54
N ILE A 106 23.45 11.42 -8.58
CA ILE A 106 22.02 11.34 -8.93
C ILE A 106 21.84 10.39 -10.10
N GLN A 107 20.97 9.41 -9.92
CA GLN A 107 20.47 8.59 -11.01
C GLN A 107 19.27 9.33 -11.65
N GLU A 108 19.47 9.88 -12.85
CA GLU A 108 18.56 10.87 -13.45
C GLU A 108 17.16 10.32 -13.79
N ARG A 109 17.08 9.07 -14.30
CA ARG A 109 15.81 8.45 -14.70
C ARG A 109 14.83 8.31 -13.54
N GLU A 110 15.31 7.75 -12.42
CA GLU A 110 14.50 7.54 -11.22
C GLU A 110 14.53 8.76 -10.29
N ALA A 111 15.48 9.67 -10.52
CA ALA A 111 15.79 10.80 -9.63
C ALA A 111 16.16 10.33 -8.21
N ASP A 112 16.92 9.24 -8.12
CA ASP A 112 17.42 8.73 -6.84
C ASP A 112 18.78 9.35 -6.53
N LEU A 113 18.98 9.78 -5.28
CA LEU A 113 20.25 10.30 -4.79
C LEU A 113 21.01 9.20 -4.06
N ALA A 114 22.11 8.75 -4.65
CA ALA A 114 23.07 7.85 -3.98
C ALA A 114 24.04 8.70 -3.13
N ILE A 115 24.29 8.25 -1.91
CA ILE A 115 25.05 8.95 -0.89
C ILE A 115 26.16 8.04 -0.39
N ALA A 116 27.41 8.40 -0.63
CA ALA A 116 28.57 7.65 -0.13
C ALA A 116 28.96 8.15 1.27
N THR A 117 29.12 7.22 2.22
CA THR A 117 29.51 7.55 3.59
C THR A 117 30.83 6.85 3.97
N PHE A 118 31.49 7.40 4.95
CA PHE A 118 32.62 6.71 5.59
C PHE A 118 32.15 5.93 6.82
N GLY A 119 32.27 4.61 6.76
CA GLY A 119 31.94 3.72 7.87
C GLY A 119 30.48 3.28 7.99
N ARG A 120 29.56 3.78 7.12
CA ARG A 120 28.13 3.39 7.12
C ARG A 120 27.60 3.02 5.73
N SER A 121 28.51 2.53 4.85
CA SER A 121 28.17 2.05 3.50
C SER A 121 27.53 3.14 2.60
N LEU A 122 26.70 2.73 1.67
CA LEU A 122 25.97 3.60 0.75
C LEU A 122 24.52 3.76 1.22
N TRP A 123 23.98 4.95 1.03
CA TRP A 123 22.58 5.28 1.28
C TRP A 123 21.93 5.70 -0.03
N VAL A 124 20.65 5.45 -0.16
CA VAL A 124 19.87 5.92 -1.31
C VAL A 124 18.66 6.69 -0.79
N LEU A 125 18.51 7.93 -1.25
CA LEU A 125 17.29 8.70 -1.08
C LEU A 125 16.49 8.58 -2.37
N ASP A 126 15.47 7.72 -2.34
CA ASP A 126 14.59 7.47 -3.48
C ASP A 126 13.80 8.71 -3.88
N ASP A 127 13.74 8.99 -5.15
CA ASP A 127 12.91 10.00 -5.80
C ASP A 127 12.95 11.38 -5.14
N ILE A 128 13.95 12.18 -5.51
CA ILE A 128 14.13 13.57 -5.03
C ILE A 128 13.27 14.60 -5.78
N ARG A 129 12.39 14.20 -6.71
CA ARG A 129 11.50 15.13 -7.43
C ARG A 129 10.63 15.98 -6.50
N PRO A 130 10.14 15.49 -5.34
CA PRO A 130 9.44 16.34 -4.37
C PRO A 130 10.33 17.47 -3.83
N LEU A 131 11.64 17.22 -3.61
CA LEU A 131 12.58 18.25 -3.17
C LEU A 131 12.83 19.29 -4.27
N ARG A 132 12.92 18.86 -5.54
CA ARG A 132 13.00 19.76 -6.70
C ARG A 132 11.76 20.66 -6.78
N LYS A 133 10.56 20.08 -6.61
CA LYS A 133 9.29 20.84 -6.60
C LYS A 133 9.23 21.84 -5.44
N LEU A 134 9.73 21.44 -4.28
CA LEU A 134 9.81 22.31 -3.09
C LEU A 134 10.81 23.45 -3.31
N ALA A 135 12.00 23.18 -3.86
CA ALA A 135 13.00 24.18 -4.16
C ALA A 135 12.52 25.21 -5.21
N LYS A 136 11.75 24.75 -6.20
CA LYS A 136 11.14 25.62 -7.22
C LYS A 136 10.00 26.47 -6.69
N ALA A 137 9.20 25.96 -5.75
CA ALA A 137 7.97 26.57 -5.24
C ALA A 137 8.01 26.77 -3.72
N GLN A 138 9.02 27.51 -3.23
CA GLN A 138 9.31 27.72 -1.80
C GLN A 138 8.13 28.29 -0.99
N SER A 139 7.22 29.05 -1.62
CA SER A 139 6.04 29.62 -0.99
C SER A 139 4.82 28.68 -1.02
N SER A 140 4.92 27.49 -1.63
CA SER A 140 3.80 26.56 -1.73
C SER A 140 3.45 25.99 -0.36
N LYS A 141 2.16 26.07 -0.02
CA LYS A 141 1.64 25.48 1.21
C LYS A 141 1.21 24.02 1.04
N PHE A 142 0.92 23.62 -0.18
CA PHE A 142 0.48 22.28 -0.51
C PHE A 142 0.82 21.92 -1.95
N PHE A 143 1.31 20.72 -2.17
CA PHE A 143 1.42 20.09 -3.49
C PHE A 143 1.51 18.56 -3.40
N MET A 144 1.20 17.90 -4.51
CA MET A 144 1.51 16.49 -4.74
C MET A 144 2.64 16.38 -5.77
N SER A 145 3.51 15.40 -5.60
CA SER A 145 4.53 15.00 -6.58
C SER A 145 4.41 13.50 -6.86
N VAL A 146 4.33 13.15 -8.12
CA VAL A 146 4.41 11.77 -8.63
C VAL A 146 5.45 11.72 -9.75
N PRO A 147 6.10 10.58 -10.01
CA PRO A 147 6.98 10.43 -11.16
C PRO A 147 6.17 10.62 -12.46
N PRO A 148 6.76 11.18 -13.53
CA PRO A 148 6.07 11.37 -14.81
C PRO A 148 5.78 10.04 -15.49
N ALA A 149 6.60 9.02 -15.24
CA ALA A 149 6.39 7.64 -15.70
C ALA A 149 6.68 6.67 -14.55
N ALA A 150 5.98 5.55 -14.55
CA ALA A 150 6.14 4.48 -13.57
C ALA A 150 6.07 3.12 -14.26
N ILE A 151 6.96 2.20 -13.86
CA ILE A 151 7.03 0.86 -14.42
C ILE A 151 6.28 -0.10 -13.50
N ASN A 152 5.29 -0.81 -14.02
CA ASN A 152 4.65 -1.91 -13.31
C ASN A 152 5.53 -3.16 -13.42
N LEU A 153 6.40 -3.36 -12.43
CA LEU A 153 7.34 -4.47 -12.41
C LEU A 153 6.61 -5.79 -12.18
N SER A 154 6.83 -6.77 -13.04
CA SER A 154 6.30 -8.13 -12.87
C SER A 154 7.00 -8.90 -11.75
N ILE A 155 8.28 -8.61 -11.51
CA ILE A 155 9.05 -9.13 -10.38
C ILE A 155 9.20 -8.00 -9.38
N LYS A 156 8.38 -8.05 -8.34
CA LYS A 156 8.26 -6.97 -7.33
C LYS A 156 9.25 -7.15 -6.17
N ASN A 157 9.77 -8.36 -5.95
CA ASN A 157 10.65 -8.68 -4.83
C ASN A 157 12.01 -9.14 -5.31
N SER A 158 13.05 -8.89 -4.50
CA SER A 158 14.37 -9.45 -4.74
C SER A 158 14.32 -10.97 -4.61
N PRO A 159 14.93 -11.75 -5.53
CA PRO A 159 15.07 -13.19 -5.35
C PRO A 159 15.93 -13.59 -4.14
N TYR A 160 16.59 -12.63 -3.50
CA TYR A 160 17.50 -12.82 -2.36
C TYR A 160 16.86 -12.52 -1.00
N GLU A 161 15.55 -12.26 -0.91
CA GLU A 161 14.82 -12.12 0.37
C GLU A 161 14.90 -13.39 1.26
N TRP A 162 15.37 -14.48 0.69
CA TRP A 162 15.65 -15.75 1.37
C TRP A 162 17.13 -15.91 1.72
N SER A 163 17.88 -14.82 1.67
CA SER A 163 19.29 -14.83 1.99
C SER A 163 19.54 -15.24 3.44
N THR A 164 20.68 -15.81 3.65
CA THR A 164 21.16 -16.49 4.85
C THR A 164 20.85 -15.73 6.15
N TRP A 165 20.30 -16.45 7.10
CA TRP A 165 20.08 -16.00 8.48
C TRP A 165 21.34 -15.34 9.04
N GLY A 166 21.21 -14.07 9.47
CA GLY A 166 22.28 -13.34 10.13
C GLY A 166 23.06 -12.34 9.23
N MET A 167 22.71 -12.21 7.96
CA MET A 167 23.21 -11.10 7.12
C MET A 167 22.25 -9.91 7.18
N TRP A 168 22.81 -8.70 7.23
CA TRP A 168 22.01 -7.48 7.09
C TRP A 168 21.72 -7.23 5.61
N ASP A 169 20.46 -7.09 5.27
CA ASP A 169 20.00 -6.70 3.94
C ASP A 169 19.38 -5.29 4.00
N ALA A 170 19.73 -4.46 3.04
CA ALA A 170 19.06 -3.17 2.88
C ALA A 170 17.61 -3.41 2.41
N PRO A 171 16.61 -2.70 2.97
CA PRO A 171 15.25 -2.81 2.49
C PRO A 171 15.16 -2.39 1.02
N ASN A 172 14.39 -3.16 0.24
CA ASN A 172 14.13 -2.82 -1.15
C ASN A 172 13.30 -1.52 -1.24
N LYS A 173 13.45 -0.80 -2.36
CA LYS A 173 12.52 0.29 -2.72
C LYS A 173 11.08 -0.25 -2.69
N PRO A 174 10.14 0.42 -2.00
CA PRO A 174 8.75 -0.03 -1.97
C PRO A 174 8.19 -0.19 -3.38
N THR A 175 7.46 -1.28 -3.60
CA THR A 175 6.86 -1.56 -4.91
C THR A 175 5.72 -0.59 -5.20
N GLY A 176 5.59 -0.20 -6.46
CA GLY A 176 4.57 0.73 -6.92
C GLY A 176 5.07 2.14 -7.20
N MET A 177 4.15 3.00 -7.58
CA MET A 177 4.42 4.40 -7.86
C MET A 177 4.39 5.23 -6.58
N ALA A 178 5.45 5.98 -6.31
CA ALA A 178 5.51 6.91 -5.18
C ALA A 178 4.55 8.09 -5.38
N ILE A 179 3.79 8.41 -4.34
CA ILE A 179 2.92 9.59 -4.26
C ILE A 179 3.40 10.39 -3.06
N SER A 180 4.06 11.50 -3.32
CA SER A 180 4.58 12.39 -2.29
C SER A 180 3.65 13.59 -2.13
N ILE A 181 3.23 13.87 -0.89
CA ILE A 181 2.31 14.94 -0.54
C ILE A 181 3.03 15.88 0.42
N TYR A 182 3.16 17.13 0.04
CA TYR A 182 3.69 18.19 0.90
C TYR A 182 2.55 19.04 1.44
N SER A 183 2.58 19.33 2.74
CA SER A 183 1.64 20.26 3.38
C SER A 183 2.34 20.99 4.52
N THR A 184 2.15 22.30 4.62
CA THR A 184 2.54 23.10 5.79
C THR A 184 1.56 22.95 6.94
N ASP A 185 0.33 22.54 6.64
CA ASP A 185 -0.74 22.39 7.62
C ASP A 185 -0.77 20.98 8.20
N THR A 186 -1.21 20.85 9.44
CA THR A 186 -1.38 19.55 10.11
C THR A 186 -2.68 18.87 9.63
N VAL A 187 -2.69 18.39 8.40
CA VAL A 187 -3.79 17.59 7.85
C VAL A 187 -3.49 16.12 8.13
N LYS A 188 -4.36 15.46 8.88
CA LYS A 188 -4.12 14.06 9.31
C LYS A 188 -4.34 13.01 8.23
N LYS A 189 -5.16 13.32 7.22
CA LYS A 189 -5.53 12.38 6.16
C LYS A 189 -5.65 13.08 4.81
N ALA A 190 -5.20 12.42 3.76
CA ALA A 190 -5.44 12.79 2.38
C ALA A 190 -6.15 11.66 1.65
N LYS A 191 -7.12 12.00 0.80
CA LYS A 191 -7.74 11.08 -0.14
C LYS A 191 -7.01 11.19 -1.47
N VAL A 192 -6.52 10.06 -1.98
CA VAL A 192 -5.90 9.95 -3.29
C VAL A 192 -6.84 9.15 -4.19
N GLN A 193 -7.14 9.67 -5.37
CA GLN A 193 -7.94 9.00 -6.39
C GLN A 193 -7.09 8.77 -7.62
N ILE A 194 -7.03 7.53 -8.06
CA ILE A 194 -6.44 7.17 -9.35
C ILE A 194 -7.57 7.09 -10.37
N LYS A 195 -7.39 7.75 -11.49
CA LYS A 195 -8.38 7.82 -12.57
C LYS A 195 -7.78 7.33 -13.88
N ASP A 196 -8.61 6.67 -14.69
CA ASP A 196 -8.26 6.25 -16.03
C ASP A 196 -8.31 7.41 -17.06
N ALA A 197 -8.04 7.11 -18.32
CA ALA A 197 -8.08 8.07 -19.43
C ALA A 197 -9.48 8.67 -19.70
N MET A 198 -10.55 8.02 -19.21
CA MET A 198 -11.94 8.50 -19.32
C MET A 198 -12.38 9.26 -18.05
N ASP A 199 -11.44 9.59 -17.14
CA ASP A 199 -11.67 10.26 -15.85
C ASP A 199 -12.51 9.43 -14.84
N ASN A 200 -12.68 8.11 -15.08
CA ASN A 200 -13.30 7.21 -14.10
C ASN A 200 -12.35 6.94 -12.95
N VAL A 201 -12.87 6.95 -11.72
CA VAL A 201 -12.10 6.58 -10.53
C VAL A 201 -11.93 5.06 -10.51
N ILE A 202 -10.71 4.59 -10.69
CA ILE A 202 -10.36 3.16 -10.68
C ILE A 202 -9.81 2.69 -9.33
N ARG A 203 -9.32 3.61 -8.47
CA ARG A 203 -8.84 3.30 -7.12
C ARG A 203 -8.96 4.50 -6.20
N ASN A 204 -9.37 4.27 -4.95
CA ASN A 204 -9.26 5.23 -3.87
C ASN A 204 -8.26 4.72 -2.83
N LEU A 205 -7.38 5.62 -2.35
CA LEU A 205 -6.45 5.38 -1.27
C LEU A 205 -6.62 6.47 -0.22
N ASN A 206 -6.66 6.10 1.05
CA ASN A 206 -6.60 7.05 2.14
C ASN A 206 -5.20 7.02 2.73
N VAL A 207 -4.50 8.14 2.64
CA VAL A 207 -3.13 8.31 3.08
C VAL A 207 -3.14 9.03 4.42
N LYS A 208 -2.48 8.44 5.41
CA LYS A 208 -2.21 9.11 6.68
C LYS A 208 -1.05 10.08 6.48
N LEU A 209 -1.24 11.32 6.88
CA LEU A 209 -0.17 12.32 6.91
C LEU A 209 0.31 12.43 8.37
N ASP A 210 1.52 11.93 8.62
CA ASP A 210 2.04 11.82 9.99
C ASP A 210 2.53 13.14 10.56
N SER A 211 2.94 14.08 9.67
CA SER A 211 3.47 15.39 10.07
C SER A 211 3.21 16.44 9.00
N SER A 212 3.36 17.72 9.38
CA SER A 212 3.59 18.77 8.39
C SER A 212 4.91 18.51 7.66
N GLY A 213 5.00 18.91 6.40
CA GLY A 213 6.12 18.66 5.51
C GLY A 213 5.81 17.59 4.47
N LEU A 214 6.82 16.82 4.08
CA LEU A 214 6.72 15.83 3.01
C LEU A 214 6.36 14.46 3.55
N ASN A 215 5.23 13.92 3.09
CA ASN A 215 4.76 12.57 3.37
C ASN A 215 4.73 11.75 2.08
N ARG A 216 5.05 10.46 2.14
CA ARG A 216 5.10 9.58 0.98
C ARG A 216 4.22 8.35 1.18
N SER A 217 3.47 8.00 0.15
CA SER A 217 2.68 6.79 0.02
C SER A 217 2.94 6.15 -1.34
N TYR A 218 2.39 4.96 -1.57
CA TYR A 218 2.60 4.22 -2.81
C TYR A 218 1.29 3.68 -3.36
N TRP A 219 1.14 3.74 -4.69
CA TRP A 219 0.12 3.01 -5.42
C TRP A 219 0.75 1.80 -6.10
N GLY A 220 0.30 0.60 -5.74
CA GLY A 220 0.83 -0.67 -6.26
C GLY A 220 0.35 -1.05 -7.65
N PHE A 221 -0.21 -0.12 -8.41
CA PHE A 221 -0.81 -0.28 -9.75
C PHE A 221 -2.11 -1.08 -9.77
N GLU A 222 -2.62 -1.51 -8.62
CA GLU A 222 -3.90 -2.20 -8.56
C GLU A 222 -5.08 -1.23 -8.72
N GLN A 223 -6.11 -1.70 -9.42
CA GLN A 223 -7.41 -1.06 -9.45
C GLN A 223 -8.31 -1.59 -8.33
N LYS A 224 -9.47 -0.98 -8.14
CA LYS A 224 -10.50 -1.47 -7.24
C LYS A 224 -10.95 -2.87 -7.66
N GLY A 225 -10.90 -3.79 -6.71
CA GLY A 225 -11.37 -5.15 -6.89
C GLY A 225 -12.81 -5.34 -6.46
N LYS A 226 -13.30 -6.54 -6.72
CA LYS A 226 -14.60 -7.05 -6.26
C LYS A 226 -14.36 -8.03 -5.10
N ARG A 227 -15.40 -8.30 -4.31
CA ARG A 227 -15.35 -9.25 -3.20
C ARG A 227 -15.13 -10.67 -3.72
N GLY A 228 -14.00 -11.28 -3.42
CA GLY A 228 -13.73 -12.69 -3.76
C GLY A 228 -14.58 -13.66 -2.93
N ALA A 229 -14.67 -14.93 -3.37
CA ALA A 229 -15.44 -15.95 -2.69
C ALA A 229 -14.97 -16.17 -1.24
N GLY A 230 -15.90 -16.09 -0.30
CA GLY A 230 -15.65 -16.27 1.13
C GLY A 230 -14.85 -15.14 1.77
N ALA A 231 -14.72 -13.99 1.13
CA ALA A 231 -14.14 -12.78 1.73
C ALA A 231 -15.17 -12.09 2.66
N PRO A 232 -14.73 -11.39 3.71
CA PRO A 232 -15.64 -10.62 4.57
C PRO A 232 -16.34 -9.50 3.77
N LYS A 233 -17.50 -9.02 4.28
CA LYS A 233 -18.27 -7.92 3.63
C LYS A 233 -17.45 -6.63 3.48
N SER A 234 -16.50 -6.37 4.36
CA SER A 234 -15.61 -5.21 4.31
C SER A 234 -14.25 -5.55 3.68
N GLY A 235 -13.73 -4.66 2.85
CA GLY A 235 -12.52 -4.86 2.02
C GLY A 235 -11.16 -4.98 2.74
N GLY A 236 -11.13 -5.54 3.92
CA GLY A 236 -9.93 -5.54 4.79
C GLY A 236 -8.92 -6.68 4.61
N GLY A 237 -9.09 -7.62 3.70
CA GLY A 237 -8.21 -8.79 3.65
C GLY A 237 -8.18 -9.53 2.32
N GLY A 238 -7.43 -9.04 1.33
CA GLY A 238 -7.07 -9.85 0.16
C GLY A 238 -5.85 -10.74 0.48
N PHE A 239 -5.86 -11.97 -0.01
CA PHE A 239 -4.78 -12.95 0.18
C PHE A 239 -3.41 -12.50 -0.37
N GLY A 240 -3.36 -11.45 -1.23
CA GLY A 240 -2.15 -10.89 -1.83
C GLY A 240 -1.43 -9.82 -1.00
N ARG A 241 -1.99 -9.38 0.14
CA ARG A 241 -1.49 -8.20 0.85
C ARG A 241 -0.33 -8.44 1.83
N ARG A 242 0.09 -9.69 2.05
CA ARG A 242 1.22 -10.02 2.92
C ARG A 242 2.60 -9.74 2.29
N MET A 243 2.65 -9.40 0.99
CA MET A 243 3.91 -9.21 0.26
C MET A 243 4.14 -7.79 -0.27
N ALA A 244 3.22 -6.85 -0.08
CA ALA A 244 3.41 -5.45 -0.48
C ALA A 244 3.84 -4.63 0.75
N GLU A 245 5.12 -4.37 0.89
CA GLU A 245 5.70 -3.48 1.91
C GLU A 245 5.48 -1.98 1.60
N GLY A 246 4.30 -1.63 1.13
CA GLY A 246 3.88 -0.23 1.04
C GLY A 246 3.16 0.22 2.30
N PRO A 247 3.18 1.51 2.65
CA PRO A 247 2.37 2.01 3.75
C PRO A 247 0.91 1.62 3.53
N ALA A 248 0.35 0.92 4.52
CA ALA A 248 -1.01 0.39 4.44
C ALA A 248 -2.00 1.54 4.22
N ASP A 249 -3.01 1.29 3.37
CA ASP A 249 -4.19 2.15 3.28
C ASP A 249 -4.73 2.44 4.69
N ALA A 250 -4.72 3.70 5.08
CA ALA A 250 -5.13 4.15 6.41
C ALA A 250 -6.65 4.20 6.62
N SER A 251 -7.43 3.69 5.64
CA SER A 251 -8.88 3.56 5.78
C SER A 251 -9.24 2.62 6.92
N PRO A 252 -10.32 2.88 7.66
CA PRO A 252 -10.98 1.87 8.46
C PRO A 252 -11.26 0.62 7.62
N ALA A 253 -11.22 -0.56 8.25
CA ALA A 253 -11.40 -1.82 7.52
C ALA A 253 -12.70 -1.86 6.69
N GLU A 254 -13.75 -1.22 7.18
CA GLU A 254 -15.06 -1.11 6.53
C GLU A 254 -15.07 -0.24 5.26
N GLU A 255 -14.13 0.71 5.16
CA GLU A 255 -14.01 1.64 4.02
C GLU A 255 -12.97 1.19 2.99
N ARG A 256 -12.20 0.12 3.28
CA ARG A 256 -11.14 -0.34 2.38
C ARG A 256 -11.74 -1.00 1.14
N GLU A 257 -11.32 -0.54 -0.01
CA GLU A 257 -11.63 -1.21 -1.28
C GLU A 257 -10.92 -2.55 -1.37
N PHE A 258 -11.59 -3.54 -1.95
CA PHE A 258 -10.92 -4.78 -2.34
C PHE A 258 -9.82 -4.46 -3.35
N THR A 259 -8.71 -5.20 -3.25
CA THR A 259 -7.63 -5.09 -4.22
C THR A 259 -8.05 -5.86 -5.47
N GLY A 260 -8.07 -5.17 -6.59
CA GLY A 260 -8.28 -5.75 -7.91
C GLY A 260 -6.97 -6.14 -8.56
N ARG A 261 -7.02 -6.36 -9.85
CA ARG A 261 -5.85 -6.62 -10.69
C ARG A 261 -5.06 -5.34 -10.93
N ASP A 262 -3.84 -5.52 -11.40
CA ASP A 262 -3.02 -4.41 -11.86
C ASP A 262 -3.65 -3.74 -13.09
N VAL A 263 -3.44 -2.44 -13.23
CA VAL A 263 -3.86 -1.69 -14.40
C VAL A 263 -3.03 -2.05 -15.62
N LEU A 264 -3.60 -1.87 -16.81
CA LEU A 264 -2.86 -1.97 -18.06
C LEU A 264 -1.95 -0.74 -18.25
N PRO A 265 -0.90 -0.85 -19.08
CA PRO A 265 -0.12 0.31 -19.51
C PRO A 265 -1.00 1.41 -20.07
N GLY A 266 -0.69 2.66 -19.72
CA GLY A 266 -1.46 3.81 -20.16
C GLY A 266 -1.29 5.02 -19.28
N LYS A 267 -2.03 6.08 -19.60
CA LYS A 267 -2.01 7.34 -18.86
C LYS A 267 -3.07 7.36 -17.76
N TYR A 268 -2.63 7.67 -16.57
CA TYR A 268 -3.48 7.74 -15.39
C TYR A 268 -3.37 9.12 -14.75
N LYS A 269 -4.48 9.60 -14.20
CA LYS A 269 -4.53 10.85 -13.44
C LYS A 269 -4.59 10.55 -11.96
N VAL A 270 -3.65 11.09 -11.23
CA VAL A 270 -3.63 11.03 -9.76
C VAL A 270 -4.19 12.34 -9.22
N VAL A 271 -5.20 12.27 -8.36
CA VAL A 271 -5.81 13.43 -7.72
C VAL A 271 -5.71 13.26 -6.22
N VAL A 272 -5.13 14.23 -5.53
CA VAL A 272 -5.07 14.27 -4.06
C VAL A 272 -5.99 15.35 -3.52
N THR A 273 -6.70 15.04 -2.43
CA THR A 273 -7.52 16.00 -1.68
C THR A 273 -7.17 15.86 -0.19
N ALA A 274 -6.83 16.97 0.46
CA ALA A 274 -6.45 17.02 1.86
C ALA A 274 -7.06 18.28 2.51
N GLY A 275 -8.14 18.14 3.26
CA GLY A 275 -8.93 19.29 3.73
C GLY A 275 -9.43 20.15 2.57
N ASN A 276 -9.04 21.43 2.57
CA ASN A 276 -9.40 22.38 1.49
C ASN A 276 -8.42 22.36 0.30
N TRP A 277 -7.35 21.55 0.38
CA TRP A 277 -6.31 21.50 -0.64
C TRP A 277 -6.61 20.40 -1.65
N LYS A 278 -6.31 20.70 -2.92
CA LYS A 278 -6.43 19.74 -4.01
C LYS A 278 -5.31 19.97 -5.02
N ASP A 279 -4.71 18.86 -5.48
CA ASP A 279 -3.73 18.87 -6.57
C ASP A 279 -3.91 17.63 -7.45
N SER A 280 -3.40 17.66 -8.67
CA SER A 280 -3.45 16.52 -9.58
C SER A 280 -2.26 16.47 -10.53
N ALA A 281 -1.88 15.28 -10.94
CA ALA A 281 -0.82 15.06 -11.91
C ALA A 281 -1.13 13.84 -12.80
N MET A 282 -0.53 13.82 -13.98
CA MET A 282 -0.58 12.67 -14.88
C MET A 282 0.64 11.81 -14.67
N VAL A 283 0.48 10.50 -14.80
CA VAL A 283 1.53 9.50 -14.81
C VAL A 283 1.34 8.58 -16.01
N ASP A 284 2.45 8.21 -16.65
CA ASP A 284 2.48 7.20 -17.71
C ASP A 284 2.92 5.86 -17.11
N VAL A 285 2.01 4.89 -17.05
CA VAL A 285 2.30 3.54 -16.53
C VAL A 285 2.73 2.67 -17.70
N THR A 286 3.88 2.02 -17.59
CA THR A 286 4.45 1.14 -18.61
C THR A 286 4.66 -0.27 -18.05
N ASP A 287 4.67 -1.26 -18.93
CA ASP A 287 5.06 -2.63 -18.61
C ASP A 287 6.54 -2.73 -18.21
N ASP A 288 6.88 -3.83 -17.58
CA ASP A 288 8.27 -4.20 -17.29
C ASP A 288 9.03 -4.42 -18.63
N PRO A 289 10.03 -3.57 -18.97
CA PRO A 289 10.72 -3.64 -20.26
C PRO A 289 11.55 -4.90 -20.44
N ARG A 290 11.75 -5.68 -19.38
CA ARG A 290 12.50 -6.96 -19.42
C ARG A 290 11.63 -8.10 -19.92
N LEU A 291 10.31 -7.93 -20.00
CA LEU A 291 9.36 -8.97 -20.36
C LEU A 291 8.53 -8.54 -21.59
N PRO A 292 8.07 -9.48 -22.43
CA PRO A 292 7.13 -9.17 -23.47
C PRO A 292 5.81 -8.67 -22.89
N SER A 293 5.13 -7.76 -23.61
CA SER A 293 3.81 -7.29 -23.20
C SER A 293 2.82 -8.45 -23.10
N LYS A 294 2.04 -8.46 -22.02
CA LYS A 294 1.03 -9.49 -21.73
C LYS A 294 -0.40 -8.97 -21.86
N ASN A 295 -0.59 -7.82 -22.49
CA ASN A 295 -1.90 -7.14 -22.54
C ASN A 295 -3.03 -8.04 -23.04
N GLU A 296 -2.81 -8.83 -24.10
CA GLU A 296 -3.82 -9.76 -24.63
C GLU A 296 -4.16 -10.86 -23.64
N VAL A 297 -3.14 -11.40 -22.96
CA VAL A 297 -3.32 -12.43 -21.92
C VAL A 297 -4.14 -11.86 -20.76
N VAL A 298 -3.78 -10.67 -20.30
CA VAL A 298 -4.49 -9.98 -19.20
C VAL A 298 -5.95 -9.73 -19.57
N LEU A 299 -6.23 -9.22 -20.77
CA LEU A 299 -7.59 -8.99 -21.25
C LEU A 299 -8.42 -10.29 -21.38
N ALA A 300 -7.77 -11.40 -21.76
CA ALA A 300 -8.43 -12.70 -21.79
C ALA A 300 -8.73 -13.24 -20.38
N GLN A 301 -7.76 -13.07 -19.45
CA GLN A 301 -7.97 -13.41 -18.03
C GLN A 301 -9.12 -12.61 -17.43
N ASP A 302 -9.23 -11.32 -17.77
CA ASP A 302 -10.28 -10.43 -17.26
C ASP A 302 -11.67 -10.95 -17.52
N LYS A 303 -11.92 -11.43 -18.74
CA LYS A 303 -13.21 -12.03 -19.13
C LYS A 303 -13.53 -13.25 -18.27
N LEU A 304 -12.55 -14.09 -17.99
CA LEU A 304 -12.72 -15.27 -17.15
C LEU A 304 -12.93 -14.91 -15.68
N LEU A 305 -12.21 -13.89 -15.18
CA LEU A 305 -12.37 -13.38 -13.82
C LEU A 305 -13.74 -12.72 -13.61
N ASP A 306 -14.31 -12.08 -14.63
CA ASP A 306 -15.69 -11.56 -14.56
C ASP A 306 -16.71 -12.70 -14.46
N GLN A 307 -16.51 -13.83 -15.15
CA GLN A 307 -17.35 -15.02 -14.99
C GLN A 307 -17.22 -15.61 -13.57
N LEU A 308 -15.99 -15.72 -13.08
CA LEU A 308 -15.73 -16.20 -11.70
C LEU A 308 -16.29 -15.26 -10.64
N GLN A 309 -16.41 -13.95 -10.94
CA GLN A 309 -17.04 -13.02 -10.01
C GLN A 309 -18.52 -13.31 -9.83
N VAL A 310 -19.25 -13.68 -10.87
CA VAL A 310 -20.67 -14.10 -10.77
C VAL A 310 -20.79 -15.33 -9.87
N VAL A 311 -19.86 -16.27 -10.00
CA VAL A 311 -19.79 -17.47 -9.15
C VAL A 311 -19.51 -17.11 -7.68
N ALA A 312 -18.53 -16.19 -7.46
CA ALA A 312 -18.18 -15.72 -6.14
C ALA A 312 -19.33 -14.96 -5.47
N ASP A 313 -20.04 -14.11 -6.22
CA ASP A 313 -21.18 -13.34 -5.70
C ASP A 313 -22.32 -14.28 -5.26
N LYS A 314 -22.61 -15.33 -6.01
CA LYS A 314 -23.59 -16.35 -5.64
C LYS A 314 -23.19 -17.09 -4.36
N TYR A 315 -21.93 -17.51 -4.24
CA TYR A 315 -21.40 -18.13 -3.03
C TYR A 315 -21.46 -17.17 -1.83
N ASN A 316 -21.06 -15.93 -2.00
CA ASN A 316 -21.08 -14.92 -0.96
C ASN A 316 -22.49 -14.58 -0.48
N ALA A 317 -23.49 -14.56 -1.39
CA ALA A 317 -24.88 -14.36 -1.02
C ALA A 317 -25.38 -15.47 -0.09
N ALA A 318 -25.05 -16.72 -0.39
CA ALA A 318 -25.39 -17.85 0.48
C ALA A 318 -24.68 -17.78 1.84
N GLN A 319 -23.40 -17.40 1.85
CA GLN A 319 -22.65 -17.19 3.09
C GLN A 319 -23.25 -16.08 3.94
N ASP A 320 -23.57 -14.93 3.34
CA ASP A 320 -24.13 -13.77 4.03
C ASP A 320 -25.49 -14.09 4.66
N GLN A 321 -26.34 -14.86 3.97
CA GLN A 321 -27.61 -15.33 4.54
C GLN A 321 -27.40 -16.21 5.77
N LEU A 322 -26.42 -17.11 5.76
CA LEU A 322 -26.08 -17.92 6.93
C LEU A 322 -25.46 -17.10 8.07
N ASP A 323 -24.67 -16.06 7.74
CA ASP A 323 -24.12 -15.13 8.73
C ASP A 323 -25.24 -14.35 9.43
N ASP A 324 -26.19 -13.84 8.67
CA ASP A 324 -27.36 -13.13 9.19
C ASP A 324 -28.25 -14.07 10.05
N ALA A 325 -28.43 -15.34 9.64
CA ALA A 325 -29.15 -16.32 10.42
C ALA A 325 -28.46 -16.62 11.77
N ASP A 326 -27.12 -16.74 11.79
CA ASP A 326 -26.37 -16.94 13.03
C ASP A 326 -26.52 -15.77 13.98
N LEU A 327 -26.44 -14.52 13.47
CA LEU A 327 -26.66 -13.32 14.28
C LEU A 327 -28.04 -13.32 14.93
N ILE A 328 -29.09 -13.64 14.14
CA ILE A 328 -30.47 -13.75 14.64
C ILE A 328 -30.58 -14.82 15.70
N LEU A 329 -30.00 -16.00 15.47
CA LEU A 329 -30.02 -17.10 16.45
C LEU A 329 -29.34 -16.70 17.77
N VAL A 330 -28.21 -16.03 17.72
CA VAL A 330 -27.53 -15.52 18.93
C VAL A 330 -28.38 -14.51 19.68
N GLN A 331 -28.99 -13.54 18.95
CA GLN A 331 -29.86 -12.52 19.54
C GLN A 331 -31.09 -13.15 20.22
N LEU A 332 -31.81 -14.02 19.51
CA LEU A 332 -32.98 -14.73 20.04
C LEU A 332 -32.61 -15.54 21.30
N LYS A 333 -31.47 -16.27 21.27
CA LYS A 333 -31.02 -17.02 22.44
C LYS A 333 -30.74 -16.14 23.64
N ALA A 334 -30.19 -14.93 23.43
CA ALA A 334 -29.95 -13.96 24.50
C ALA A 334 -31.28 -13.42 25.09
N GLU A 335 -32.27 -13.16 24.24
CA GLU A 335 -33.57 -12.62 24.66
C GLU A 335 -34.35 -13.56 25.61
N TRP A 336 -34.23 -14.87 25.47
CA TRP A 336 -35.02 -15.81 26.30
C TRP A 336 -34.17 -16.63 27.29
N LYS A 337 -32.86 -16.36 27.43
CA LYS A 337 -31.92 -17.11 28.26
C LYS A 337 -32.36 -17.30 29.71
N ASP A 338 -32.97 -16.29 30.32
CA ASP A 338 -33.35 -16.24 31.74
C ASP A 338 -34.89 -16.28 31.94
N LYS A 339 -35.66 -16.62 30.91
CA LYS A 339 -37.13 -16.63 30.97
C LYS A 339 -37.65 -18.05 31.19
N LYS A 340 -38.82 -18.16 31.86
CA LYS A 340 -39.50 -19.42 32.18
C LYS A 340 -40.90 -19.47 31.59
N ASP A 341 -41.10 -18.93 30.39
CA ASP A 341 -42.39 -18.89 29.72
C ASP A 341 -42.77 -20.26 29.16
N LYS A 342 -44.07 -20.55 29.11
CA LYS A 342 -44.61 -21.78 28.49
C LYS A 342 -44.24 -21.83 27.00
N GLY A 343 -43.70 -22.95 26.55
CA GLY A 343 -43.28 -23.13 25.15
C GLY A 343 -41.79 -22.91 24.88
N LEU A 344 -41.04 -22.26 25.84
CA LEU A 344 -39.61 -22.01 25.67
C LEU A 344 -38.75 -23.28 25.56
N ASP A 345 -39.14 -24.38 26.24
CA ASP A 345 -38.42 -25.65 26.13
C ASP A 345 -38.47 -26.21 24.69
N SER A 346 -39.66 -26.17 24.09
CA SER A 346 -39.85 -26.59 22.69
C SER A 346 -39.05 -25.65 21.74
N LEU A 347 -39.15 -24.35 21.96
CA LEU A 347 -38.43 -23.34 21.16
C LEU A 347 -36.91 -23.50 21.28
N ASN A 348 -36.38 -23.75 22.47
CA ASN A 348 -34.96 -24.02 22.71
C ASN A 348 -34.48 -25.28 21.99
N LYS A 349 -35.32 -26.33 21.94
CA LYS A 349 -34.99 -27.56 21.22
C LYS A 349 -34.90 -27.32 19.71
N VAL A 350 -35.90 -26.61 19.15
CA VAL A 350 -35.90 -26.28 17.72
C VAL A 350 -34.76 -25.32 17.39
N HIS A 351 -34.51 -24.26 18.22
CA HIS A 351 -33.39 -23.37 18.06
C HIS A 351 -32.04 -24.11 17.98
N LYS A 352 -31.80 -25.08 18.89
CA LYS A 352 -30.58 -25.91 18.85
C LYS A 352 -30.46 -26.71 17.54
N ALA A 353 -31.58 -27.27 17.06
CA ALA A 353 -31.61 -28.02 15.80
C ALA A 353 -31.30 -27.11 14.59
N ILE A 354 -31.86 -25.90 14.55
CA ILE A 354 -31.60 -24.92 13.49
C ILE A 354 -30.15 -24.45 13.54
N THR A 355 -29.61 -24.15 14.74
CA THR A 355 -28.19 -23.77 14.90
C THR A 355 -27.27 -24.87 14.36
N GLU A 356 -27.55 -26.13 14.63
CA GLU A 356 -26.76 -27.25 14.11
C GLU A 356 -26.89 -27.37 12.57
N LYS A 357 -28.07 -27.11 12.01
CA LYS A 357 -28.25 -27.08 10.54
C LYS A 357 -27.43 -25.96 9.88
N VAL A 358 -27.45 -24.75 10.44
CA VAL A 358 -26.63 -23.62 9.94
C VAL A 358 -25.15 -23.98 10.00
N LYS A 359 -24.70 -24.56 11.11
CA LYS A 359 -23.33 -25.03 11.28
C LYS A 359 -22.95 -26.08 10.22
N ASN A 360 -23.81 -27.07 9.99
CA ASN A 360 -23.57 -28.12 8.99
C ASN A 360 -23.50 -27.56 7.55
N LEU A 361 -24.32 -26.56 7.21
CA LEU A 361 -24.26 -25.88 5.93
C LEU A 361 -22.96 -25.12 5.78
N ARG A 362 -22.46 -24.43 6.83
CA ARG A 362 -21.17 -23.79 6.83
C ARG A 362 -20.02 -24.77 6.67
N GLU A 363 -20.05 -25.89 7.43
CA GLU A 363 -19.03 -26.93 7.31
C GLU A 363 -19.01 -27.55 5.91
N MET A 364 -20.16 -27.68 5.26
CA MET A 364 -20.25 -28.11 3.86
C MET A 364 -19.59 -27.08 2.92
N MET A 365 -19.74 -25.77 3.16
CA MET A 365 -19.19 -24.72 2.33
C MET A 365 -17.67 -24.58 2.46
N VAL A 366 -17.15 -24.62 3.70
CA VAL A 366 -15.73 -24.29 4.00
C VAL A 366 -14.92 -25.48 4.50
N GLY A 367 -15.55 -26.62 4.80
CA GLY A 367 -14.94 -27.78 5.44
C GLY A 367 -14.96 -27.72 6.96
N LYS A 368 -14.76 -28.86 7.58
CA LYS A 368 -14.60 -28.95 9.04
C LYS A 368 -13.23 -28.44 9.45
N LYS A 369 -13.16 -27.79 10.60
CA LYS A 369 -11.87 -27.41 11.19
C LYS A 369 -11.03 -28.66 11.45
N GLN A 370 -9.86 -28.74 10.84
CA GLN A 370 -8.95 -29.85 11.08
C GLN A 370 -8.38 -29.76 12.50
N GLU A 371 -8.57 -30.80 13.29
CA GLU A 371 -8.07 -30.89 14.67
C GLU A 371 -6.56 -31.21 14.71
N LYS A 372 -6.04 -31.84 13.67
CA LYS A 372 -4.61 -32.21 13.57
C LYS A 372 -4.03 -31.71 12.25
N GLN A 373 -2.90 -31.06 12.32
CA GLN A 373 -2.05 -30.76 11.16
C GLN A 373 -0.86 -31.75 11.19
N GLY A 374 -0.60 -32.43 10.08
CA GLY A 374 0.52 -33.34 9.98
C GLY A 374 0.53 -34.18 8.71
N TYR A 375 1.57 -34.98 8.58
CA TYR A 375 1.76 -35.91 7.48
C TYR A 375 0.59 -36.91 7.41
N GLY A 376 -0.04 -37.03 6.25
CA GLY A 376 -1.17 -37.97 6.05
C GLY A 376 -2.58 -37.35 6.21
N THR A 377 -2.72 -36.06 6.47
CA THR A 377 -4.03 -35.41 6.40
C THR A 377 -4.39 -35.09 4.96
N VAL A 378 -5.51 -35.66 4.48
CA VAL A 378 -6.05 -35.36 3.14
C VAL A 378 -6.88 -34.08 3.25
N ALA A 379 -6.56 -33.05 2.46
CA ALA A 379 -7.37 -31.84 2.38
C ALA A 379 -8.74 -32.17 1.78
N THR A 380 -9.80 -31.84 2.49
CA THR A 380 -11.17 -32.01 1.98
C THR A 380 -11.41 -31.02 0.85
N ILE A 381 -11.88 -31.50 -0.30
CA ILE A 381 -12.31 -30.65 -1.39
C ILE A 381 -13.59 -29.94 -0.94
N THR A 382 -13.58 -28.61 -0.93
CA THR A 382 -14.71 -27.79 -0.49
C THR A 382 -15.16 -26.84 -1.60
N PRO A 383 -16.44 -26.43 -1.63
CA PRO A 383 -16.92 -25.46 -2.60
C PRO A 383 -16.07 -24.18 -2.67
N ILE A 384 -15.71 -23.61 -1.52
CA ILE A 384 -14.83 -22.42 -1.49
C ILE A 384 -13.45 -22.72 -2.06
N GLY A 385 -12.90 -23.90 -1.79
CA GLY A 385 -11.61 -24.35 -2.31
C GLY A 385 -11.62 -24.46 -3.84
N ILE A 386 -12.69 -25.03 -4.41
CA ILE A 386 -12.87 -25.14 -5.86
C ILE A 386 -12.92 -23.73 -6.50
N ILE A 387 -13.74 -22.81 -5.96
CA ILE A 387 -13.89 -21.46 -6.51
C ILE A 387 -12.60 -20.67 -6.41
N ARG A 388 -11.90 -20.73 -5.27
CA ARG A 388 -10.62 -20.05 -5.08
C ARG A 388 -9.52 -20.61 -5.96
N ASN A 389 -9.50 -21.94 -6.14
CA ASN A 389 -8.53 -22.59 -7.02
C ASN A 389 -8.72 -22.16 -8.49
N ALA A 390 -9.96 -22.09 -8.97
CA ALA A 390 -10.28 -21.59 -10.29
C ALA A 390 -9.80 -20.15 -10.47
N SER A 391 -10.03 -19.28 -9.47
CA SER A 391 -9.54 -17.89 -9.52
C SER A 391 -8.01 -17.81 -9.52
N MET A 392 -7.32 -18.60 -8.69
CA MET A 392 -5.86 -18.65 -8.67
C MET A 392 -5.28 -19.18 -9.98
N LEU A 393 -5.90 -20.18 -10.58
CA LEU A 393 -5.47 -20.77 -11.86
C LEU A 393 -5.53 -19.71 -12.98
N VAL A 394 -6.64 -18.96 -13.07
CA VAL A 394 -6.80 -17.89 -14.05
C VAL A 394 -5.81 -16.77 -13.81
N MET A 395 -5.68 -16.29 -12.56
CA MET A 395 -4.76 -15.19 -12.23
C MET A 395 -3.29 -15.54 -12.40
N GLY A 396 -2.90 -16.78 -12.12
CA GLY A 396 -1.52 -17.25 -12.22
C GLY A 396 -1.06 -17.56 -13.65
N LYS A 397 -1.94 -17.50 -14.64
CA LYS A 397 -1.62 -17.81 -16.04
C LYS A 397 -0.69 -16.78 -16.65
N THR A 398 0.36 -17.21 -17.30
CA THR A 398 1.32 -16.33 -18.01
C THR A 398 1.21 -16.41 -19.54
N SER A 399 0.32 -17.28 -20.03
CA SER A 399 -0.03 -17.47 -21.46
C SER A 399 -1.54 -17.37 -21.64
N MET A 400 -2.01 -17.39 -22.88
CA MET A 400 -3.45 -17.36 -23.15
C MET A 400 -4.19 -18.46 -22.37
N PRO A 401 -5.28 -18.13 -21.67
CA PRO A 401 -6.15 -19.11 -21.04
C PRO A 401 -6.74 -20.10 -22.07
N GLY A 402 -7.11 -21.29 -21.60
CA GLY A 402 -7.65 -22.33 -22.47
C GLY A 402 -8.56 -23.32 -21.74
N ALA A 403 -8.70 -24.52 -22.26
CA ALA A 403 -9.64 -25.53 -21.79
C ALA A 403 -9.50 -25.91 -20.30
N GLN A 404 -8.31 -25.74 -19.71
CA GLN A 404 -8.09 -25.99 -18.28
C GLN A 404 -8.80 -24.96 -17.40
N GLU A 405 -8.69 -23.70 -17.76
CA GLU A 405 -9.35 -22.58 -17.07
C GLU A 405 -10.87 -22.66 -17.24
N ASP A 406 -11.35 -22.97 -18.46
CA ASP A 406 -12.78 -23.16 -18.74
C ASP A 406 -13.38 -24.29 -17.87
N ARG A 407 -12.67 -25.41 -17.74
CA ARG A 407 -13.10 -26.52 -16.89
C ARG A 407 -13.15 -26.10 -15.43
N ALA A 408 -12.14 -25.40 -14.92
CA ALA A 408 -12.11 -24.94 -13.54
C ALA A 408 -13.27 -23.98 -13.23
N ILE A 409 -13.65 -23.11 -14.17
CA ILE A 409 -14.80 -22.21 -14.04
C ILE A 409 -16.12 -23.00 -14.03
N ALA A 410 -16.24 -24.01 -14.89
CA ALA A 410 -17.43 -24.88 -14.90
C ALA A 410 -17.60 -25.62 -13.56
N GLU A 411 -16.51 -26.20 -13.02
CA GLU A 411 -16.52 -26.85 -11.70
C GLU A 411 -16.88 -25.88 -10.57
N ALA A 412 -16.30 -24.67 -10.59
CA ALA A 412 -16.62 -23.62 -9.63
C ALA A 412 -18.10 -23.20 -9.70
N THR A 413 -18.65 -23.12 -10.91
CA THR A 413 -20.07 -22.80 -11.14
C THR A 413 -20.99 -23.87 -10.56
N ILE A 414 -20.67 -25.16 -10.78
CA ILE A 414 -21.42 -26.27 -10.21
C ILE A 414 -21.39 -26.22 -8.69
N ALA A 415 -20.20 -25.99 -8.10
CA ALA A 415 -20.04 -25.92 -6.66
C ALA A 415 -20.85 -24.76 -6.04
N ALA A 416 -20.84 -23.58 -6.64
CA ALA A 416 -21.62 -22.44 -6.16
C ALA A 416 -23.15 -22.66 -6.29
N ASN A 417 -23.57 -23.29 -7.37
CA ASN A 417 -24.99 -23.64 -7.57
C ASN A 417 -25.49 -24.68 -6.55
N ASP A 418 -24.68 -25.67 -6.24
CA ASP A 418 -25.00 -26.68 -5.20
C ASP A 418 -25.17 -26.04 -3.83
N VAL A 419 -24.21 -25.13 -3.46
CA VAL A 419 -24.31 -24.35 -2.23
C VAL A 419 -25.59 -23.51 -2.20
N ALA A 420 -25.87 -22.75 -3.24
CA ALA A 420 -27.07 -21.91 -3.30
C ALA A 420 -28.35 -22.73 -3.20
N THR A 421 -28.42 -23.87 -3.87
CA THR A 421 -29.59 -24.77 -3.82
C THR A 421 -29.86 -25.29 -2.41
N LYS A 422 -28.80 -25.73 -1.70
CA LYS A 422 -28.95 -26.28 -0.33
C LYS A 422 -29.29 -25.17 0.68
N VAL A 423 -28.70 -24.00 0.56
CA VAL A 423 -29.00 -22.86 1.44
C VAL A 423 -30.42 -22.35 1.19
N ASN A 424 -30.85 -22.22 -0.06
CA ASN A 424 -32.24 -21.85 -0.40
C ASN A 424 -33.26 -22.85 0.14
N ALA A 425 -33.00 -24.14 0.02
CA ALA A 425 -33.89 -25.19 0.56
C ALA A 425 -34.02 -25.06 2.08
N PHE A 426 -32.94 -24.80 2.80
CA PHE A 426 -32.96 -24.56 4.24
C PHE A 426 -33.84 -23.35 4.61
N PHE A 427 -33.64 -22.22 3.92
CA PHE A 427 -34.42 -21.01 4.21
C PHE A 427 -35.90 -21.13 3.84
N ALA A 428 -36.19 -21.82 2.74
CA ALA A 428 -37.56 -22.02 2.29
C ALA A 428 -38.40 -22.94 3.22
N LYS A 429 -37.76 -23.85 3.95
CA LYS A 429 -38.45 -24.80 4.81
C LYS A 429 -38.08 -24.66 6.29
N ASP A 430 -36.89 -25.09 6.65
CA ASP A 430 -36.48 -25.19 8.06
C ASP A 430 -36.46 -23.85 8.79
N TRP A 431 -35.93 -22.81 8.13
CA TRP A 431 -35.90 -21.47 8.67
C TRP A 431 -37.29 -20.82 8.71
N ALA A 432 -38.12 -21.03 7.67
CA ALA A 432 -39.48 -20.51 7.63
C ALA A 432 -40.35 -21.11 8.75
N ASP A 433 -40.24 -22.42 8.98
CA ASP A 433 -40.95 -23.10 10.07
C ASP A 433 -40.49 -22.62 11.45
N PHE A 434 -39.16 -22.41 11.61
CA PHE A 434 -38.59 -21.87 12.84
C PHE A 434 -39.06 -20.43 13.10
N ARG A 435 -39.02 -19.55 12.08
CA ARG A 435 -39.53 -18.19 12.18
C ARG A 435 -40.98 -18.16 12.62
N LYS A 436 -41.83 -18.94 12.00
CA LYS A 436 -43.24 -19.05 12.38
C LYS A 436 -43.41 -19.49 13.83
N LEU A 437 -42.66 -20.48 14.30
CA LEU A 437 -42.70 -20.93 15.68
C LEU A 437 -42.27 -19.82 16.67
N VAL A 438 -41.24 -19.03 16.32
CA VAL A 438 -40.78 -17.87 17.14
C VAL A 438 -41.85 -16.80 17.22
N GLU A 439 -42.49 -16.47 16.09
CA GLU A 439 -43.53 -15.43 16.00
C GLU A 439 -44.83 -15.85 16.75
N GLU A 440 -45.16 -17.15 16.76
CA GLU A 440 -46.35 -17.69 17.43
C GLU A 440 -46.12 -17.99 18.93
N THR A 441 -44.85 -17.99 19.41
CA THR A 441 -44.56 -18.28 20.83
C THR A 441 -44.64 -17.01 21.67
N PRO A 442 -45.59 -16.90 22.63
CA PRO A 442 -45.71 -15.70 23.46
C PRO A 442 -44.55 -15.62 24.46
N ILE A 443 -43.65 -14.72 24.26
CA ILE A 443 -42.51 -14.45 25.14
C ILE A 443 -42.69 -13.11 25.82
N LYS A 444 -42.73 -13.09 27.16
CA LYS A 444 -42.81 -11.84 27.92
C LYS A 444 -41.58 -10.98 27.65
N LYS A 445 -41.77 -9.74 27.18
CA LYS A 445 -40.66 -8.81 26.85
C LYS A 445 -40.04 -8.19 28.10
N PHE A 446 -40.79 -8.09 29.21
CA PHE A 446 -40.36 -7.46 30.45
C PHE A 446 -40.13 -8.48 31.55
N LYS A 447 -39.10 -8.29 32.35
CA LYS A 447 -38.85 -9.06 33.59
C LYS A 447 -39.74 -8.50 34.68
N GLU A 448 -40.41 -9.40 35.47
CA GLU A 448 -41.08 -8.97 36.68
C GLU A 448 -40.03 -8.50 37.70
N ILE A 449 -40.17 -7.27 38.12
CA ILE A 449 -39.28 -6.68 39.14
C ILE A 449 -39.98 -6.79 40.50
N GLU A 450 -39.42 -7.56 41.44
CA GLU A 450 -39.91 -7.62 42.79
C GLU A 450 -39.60 -6.27 43.49
N ALA A 451 -40.57 -5.80 44.32
CA ALA A 451 -40.42 -4.60 45.09
C ALA A 451 -39.28 -4.78 46.12
N ILE A 452 -38.40 -3.79 46.17
CA ILE A 452 -37.32 -3.75 47.20
C ILE A 452 -38.01 -3.57 48.54
N LYS A 453 -37.84 -4.55 49.46
CA LYS A 453 -38.33 -4.52 50.84
C LYS A 453 -37.50 -3.65 51.72
#